data_af510a7ba3125f4ef1a55f8f3747d09d
#
_entry.id   af510a7ba3125f4ef1a55f8f3747d09d
#
_cell.length_a   1.000
_cell.length_b   1.000
_cell.length_c   1.000
_cell.angle_alpha   90.00
_cell.angle_beta   90.00
_cell.angle_gamma   90.00
#
_symmetry.space_group_name_H-M   'P 1'
#
loop_
_entity.id
_entity.type
_entity.pdbx_description
1 polymer ?
#
loop_
_entity_poly.entity_id
_entity_poly.type
_entity_poly.pdbx_seq_one_letter_code
_entity_poly.pdbx_strand_id
1 'polypeptide(L)'
;KIFLRKLDEIQPSQLFISSGKLSRIMERFHPPTPEALTPISVKALDNRVIFTDGHTRAFAAFLRGVSEIRVFWDEDALDWDAYRICVEWCETEGIYTIADLKDKVISPDEYEVLWLDRCREMHQELEKRRRGGVG
;
A
#
# COMPACT_ATOMS: atom_id res chain seq x y z
N LYS A 1 1.78 -19.18 -3.98
CA LYS A 1 2.97 -19.46 -3.19
C LYS A 1 3.30 -18.28 -2.29
N ILE A 2 3.45 -18.57 -1.00
CA ILE A 2 3.71 -17.55 0.03
C ILE A 2 5.19 -17.62 0.42
N PHE A 3 5.82 -16.47 0.60
CA PHE A 3 7.22 -16.38 1.04
C PHE A 3 7.41 -15.18 1.94
N LEU A 4 8.53 -15.14 2.66
CA LEU A 4 8.88 -14.02 3.53
C LEU A 4 9.63 -12.95 2.75
N ARG A 5 9.36 -11.68 3.09
CA ARG A 5 10.11 -10.55 2.54
C ARG A 5 10.24 -9.46 3.60
N LYS A 6 11.38 -8.78 3.59
CA LYS A 6 11.63 -7.68 4.52
C LYS A 6 10.75 -6.49 4.17
N LEU A 7 10.19 -5.85 5.20
CA LEU A 7 9.34 -4.66 5.03
C LEU A 7 10.05 -3.54 4.27
N ASP A 8 11.32 -3.32 4.56
CA ASP A 8 12.08 -2.22 3.95
C ASP A 8 12.50 -2.49 2.49
N GLU A 9 12.17 -3.65 1.96
CA GLU A 9 12.42 -4.01 0.56
C GLU A 9 11.17 -3.90 -0.30
N ILE A 10 10.08 -3.33 0.22
CA ILE A 10 8.81 -3.20 -0.52
C ILE A 10 8.40 -1.74 -0.55
N GLN A 11 8.20 -1.20 -1.75
CA GLN A 11 7.80 0.18 -1.98
C GLN A 11 6.30 0.35 -1.74
N PRO A 12 5.87 1.29 -0.88
CA PRO A 12 4.46 1.65 -0.77
C PRO A 12 3.89 2.26 -2.04
N SER A 13 2.62 2.03 -2.27
CA SER A 13 1.82 2.63 -3.33
C SER A 13 0.60 3.37 -2.77
N GLN A 14 0.66 3.77 -1.50
CA GLN A 14 -0.42 4.43 -0.77
C GLN A 14 0.19 5.49 0.14
N LEU A 15 -0.41 6.69 0.17
CA LEU A 15 0.13 7.82 0.93
C LEU A 15 -0.29 7.87 2.39
N PHE A 16 -1.42 7.27 2.74
CA PHE A 16 -2.01 7.40 4.07
C PHE A 16 -2.46 6.07 4.61
N ILE A 17 -2.52 6.00 5.94
CA ILE A 17 -3.07 4.84 6.67
C ILE A 17 -4.30 5.33 7.43
N SER A 18 -5.40 4.58 7.34
CA SER A 18 -6.60 4.86 8.13
C SER A 18 -6.41 4.37 9.57
N SER A 19 -6.54 5.27 10.55
CA SER A 19 -6.41 4.92 11.96
C SER A 19 -7.45 3.88 12.39
N GLY A 20 -8.66 3.93 11.81
CA GLY A 20 -9.70 2.95 12.12
C GLY A 20 -9.35 1.54 11.66
N LYS A 21 -8.83 1.41 10.44
CA LYS A 21 -8.37 0.11 9.93
C LYS A 21 -7.18 -0.41 10.72
N LEU A 22 -6.24 0.49 11.05
CA LEU A 22 -5.06 0.13 11.82
C LEU A 22 -5.43 -0.40 13.19
N SER A 23 -6.34 0.27 13.91
CA SER A 23 -6.79 -0.17 15.23
C SER A 23 -7.38 -1.57 15.19
N ARG A 24 -8.20 -1.87 14.19
CA ARG A 24 -8.80 -3.21 14.05
C ARG A 24 -7.76 -4.29 13.84
N ILE A 25 -6.73 -4.01 13.05
CA ILE A 25 -5.64 -4.97 12.82
C ILE A 25 -4.82 -5.15 14.09
N MET A 26 -4.47 -4.05 14.77
CA MET A 26 -3.66 -4.10 15.98
C MET A 26 -4.32 -4.91 17.10
N GLU A 27 -5.64 -4.86 17.22
CA GLU A 27 -6.39 -5.65 18.19
C GLU A 27 -6.26 -7.16 17.98
N ARG A 28 -6.05 -7.59 16.73
CA ARG A 28 -6.01 -9.00 16.33
C ARG A 28 -4.60 -9.52 16.08
N PHE A 29 -3.62 -8.63 16.05
CA PHE A 29 -2.25 -8.98 15.70
C PHE A 29 -1.47 -9.45 16.92
N HIS A 30 -1.70 -10.70 17.30
CA HIS A 30 -1.04 -11.37 18.43
C HIS A 30 -0.80 -12.85 18.08
N PRO A 31 0.40 -13.40 18.35
CA PRO A 31 1.63 -12.71 18.77
C PRO A 31 2.23 -11.85 17.63
N PRO A 32 3.23 -10.98 17.90
CA PRO A 32 3.84 -10.13 16.87
C PRO A 32 4.82 -10.91 16.00
N THR A 33 4.30 -11.81 15.19
CA THR A 33 5.05 -12.67 14.26
C THR A 33 4.46 -12.57 12.86
N PRO A 34 5.23 -12.88 11.80
CA PRO A 34 4.71 -12.83 10.43
C PRO A 34 3.45 -13.68 10.25
N GLU A 35 3.36 -14.82 10.94
CA GLU A 35 2.26 -15.78 10.81
C GLU A 35 0.92 -15.22 11.34
N ALA A 36 0.97 -14.22 12.21
CA ALA A 36 -0.23 -13.62 12.78
C ALA A 36 -0.94 -12.66 11.83
N LEU A 37 -0.32 -12.33 10.69
CA LEU A 37 -0.90 -11.47 9.65
C LEU A 37 -1.25 -12.29 8.41
N THR A 38 -2.40 -12.00 7.82
CA THR A 38 -2.78 -12.56 6.53
C THR A 38 -1.72 -12.15 5.49
N PRO A 39 -1.30 -13.05 4.60
CA PRO A 39 -0.33 -12.73 3.56
C PRO A 39 -0.74 -11.52 2.72
N ILE A 40 0.26 -10.75 2.30
CA ILE A 40 0.10 -9.47 1.62
C ILE A 40 0.53 -9.59 0.16
N SER A 41 -0.25 -9.04 -0.76
CA SER A 41 0.06 -9.09 -2.18
C SER A 41 1.09 -8.04 -2.58
N VAL A 42 2.04 -8.46 -3.40
CA VAL A 42 3.10 -7.61 -3.95
C VAL A 42 3.26 -7.89 -5.44
N LYS A 43 3.92 -6.99 -6.13
CA LYS A 43 4.18 -7.14 -7.56
C LYS A 43 5.49 -6.43 -7.92
N ALA A 44 6.17 -6.93 -8.95
CA ALA A 44 7.33 -6.25 -9.50
C ALA A 44 6.86 -5.11 -10.42
N LEU A 45 7.40 -3.91 -10.21
CA LEU A 45 7.14 -2.74 -11.03
C LEU A 45 8.44 -1.97 -11.19
N ASP A 46 8.92 -1.85 -12.44
CA ASP A 46 10.12 -1.06 -12.77
C ASP A 46 11.33 -1.39 -11.87
N ASN A 47 11.68 -2.66 -11.79
CA ASN A 47 12.83 -3.19 -11.05
C ASN A 47 12.73 -3.13 -9.53
N ARG A 48 11.56 -2.90 -8.98
CA ARG A 48 11.34 -2.98 -7.53
C ARG A 48 10.04 -3.70 -7.23
N VAL A 49 9.89 -4.11 -5.97
CA VAL A 49 8.66 -4.75 -5.49
C VAL A 49 7.82 -3.69 -4.82
N ILE A 50 6.55 -3.65 -5.17
CA ILE A 50 5.58 -2.72 -4.58
C ILE A 50 4.47 -3.48 -3.86
N PHE A 51 3.87 -2.84 -2.87
CA PHE A 51 2.61 -3.33 -2.29
C PHE A 51 1.49 -3.08 -3.30
N THR A 52 0.67 -4.09 -3.54
CA THR A 52 -0.57 -3.91 -4.31
C THR A 52 -1.78 -3.82 -3.39
N ASP A 53 -1.63 -4.27 -2.14
CA ASP A 53 -2.64 -4.18 -1.09
C ASP A 53 -1.95 -4.40 0.26
N GLY A 54 -2.69 -4.23 1.35
CA GLY A 54 -2.22 -4.61 2.67
C GLY A 54 -1.26 -3.63 3.34
N HIS A 55 -1.25 -2.36 2.94
CA HIS A 55 -0.41 -1.34 3.57
C HIS A 55 -0.67 -1.23 5.08
N THR A 56 -1.92 -1.31 5.51
CA THR A 56 -2.27 -1.21 6.93
C THR A 56 -1.71 -2.38 7.72
N ARG A 57 -1.80 -3.61 7.18
CA ARG A 57 -1.20 -4.79 7.81
C ARG A 57 0.32 -4.67 7.91
N ALA A 58 0.95 -4.23 6.83
CA ALA A 58 2.40 -4.03 6.82
C ALA A 58 2.83 -2.96 7.83
N PHE A 59 2.07 -1.88 7.94
CA PHE A 59 2.34 -0.83 8.92
C PHE A 59 2.16 -1.34 10.35
N ALA A 60 1.14 -2.17 10.60
CA ALA A 60 0.95 -2.82 11.90
C ALA A 60 2.18 -3.69 12.26
N ALA A 61 2.71 -4.44 11.29
CA ALA A 61 3.93 -5.23 11.50
C ALA A 61 5.10 -4.34 11.90
N PHE A 62 5.28 -3.22 11.21
CA PHE A 62 6.31 -2.24 11.56
C PHE A 62 6.15 -1.74 12.99
N LEU A 63 4.94 -1.35 13.40
CA LEU A 63 4.69 -0.85 14.75
C LEU A 63 4.97 -1.89 15.83
N ARG A 64 4.80 -3.16 15.53
CA ARG A 64 5.06 -4.26 16.47
C ARG A 64 6.48 -4.80 16.41
N GLY A 65 7.36 -4.15 15.63
CA GLY A 65 8.76 -4.56 15.52
C GLY A 65 8.99 -5.81 14.68
N VAL A 66 8.04 -6.19 13.85
CA VAL A 66 8.18 -7.32 12.91
C VAL A 66 8.83 -6.81 11.64
N SER A 67 9.99 -7.35 11.29
CA SER A 67 10.78 -6.87 10.15
C SER A 67 10.49 -7.58 8.83
N GLU A 68 9.89 -8.77 8.90
CA GLU A 68 9.54 -9.57 7.72
C GLU A 68 8.06 -9.92 7.75
N ILE A 69 7.45 -9.99 6.59
CA ILE A 69 6.03 -10.35 6.43
C ILE A 69 5.89 -11.44 5.38
N ARG A 70 4.78 -12.17 5.45
CA ARG A 70 4.42 -13.16 4.44
C ARG A 70 3.78 -12.43 3.27
N VAL A 71 4.29 -12.69 2.08
CA VAL A 71 3.81 -12.05 0.84
C VAL A 71 3.57 -13.11 -0.24
N PHE A 72 2.83 -12.72 -1.26
CA PHE A 72 2.65 -13.52 -2.47
C PHE A 72 2.59 -12.60 -3.68
N TRP A 73 2.99 -13.13 -4.84
CA TRP A 73 2.92 -12.37 -6.08
C TRP A 73 1.48 -12.23 -6.53
N ASP A 74 1.04 -10.99 -6.72
CA ASP A 74 -0.28 -10.68 -7.24
C ASP A 74 -0.33 -11.08 -8.71
N GLU A 75 -1.23 -11.97 -9.08
CA GLU A 75 -1.37 -12.46 -10.44
C GLU A 75 -2.51 -11.76 -11.20
N ASP A 76 -3.22 -10.85 -10.54
CA ASP A 76 -4.33 -10.12 -11.16
C ASP A 76 -3.82 -9.16 -12.23
N ALA A 77 -4.68 -8.89 -13.20
CA ALA A 77 -4.43 -7.86 -14.20
C ALA A 77 -4.60 -6.48 -13.54
N LEU A 78 -3.49 -5.82 -13.25
CA LEU A 78 -3.47 -4.56 -12.53
C LEU A 78 -3.43 -3.36 -13.49
N ASP A 79 -3.95 -2.23 -13.02
CA ASP A 79 -3.82 -0.96 -13.71
C ASP A 79 -2.43 -0.36 -13.45
N TRP A 80 -1.48 -0.70 -14.29
CA TRP A 80 -0.08 -0.29 -14.13
C TRP A 80 0.12 1.21 -14.13
N ASP A 81 -0.64 1.94 -14.95
CA ASP A 81 -0.54 3.40 -14.98
C ASP A 81 -0.97 3.99 -13.64
N ALA A 82 -2.04 3.46 -13.05
CA ALA A 82 -2.51 3.90 -11.74
C ALA A 82 -1.46 3.61 -10.66
N TYR A 83 -0.86 2.41 -10.66
CA TYR A 83 0.17 2.06 -9.68
C TYR A 83 1.42 2.93 -9.81
N ARG A 84 1.85 3.23 -11.04
CA ARG A 84 2.98 4.14 -11.26
C ARG A 84 2.72 5.53 -10.72
N ILE A 85 1.52 6.05 -10.91
CA ILE A 85 1.13 7.35 -10.36
C ILE A 85 1.17 7.31 -8.82
N CYS A 86 0.62 6.26 -8.21
CA CYS A 86 0.63 6.11 -6.75
C CYS A 86 2.06 6.04 -6.19
N VAL A 87 2.94 5.30 -6.86
CA VAL A 87 4.35 5.20 -6.47
C VAL A 87 5.04 6.56 -6.62
N GLU A 88 4.77 7.30 -7.69
CA GLU A 88 5.33 8.64 -7.90
C GLU A 88 4.87 9.61 -6.79
N TRP A 89 3.62 9.53 -6.38
CA TRP A 89 3.13 10.31 -5.23
C TRP A 89 3.94 9.99 -3.97
N CYS A 90 4.17 8.71 -3.73
CA CYS A 90 4.97 8.28 -2.57
C CYS A 90 6.41 8.83 -2.66
N GLU A 91 7.06 8.68 -3.81
CA GLU A 91 8.42 9.18 -4.01
C GLU A 91 8.52 10.69 -3.79
N THR A 92 7.55 11.44 -4.31
CA THR A 92 7.51 12.91 -4.16
C THR A 92 7.45 13.31 -2.70
N GLU A 93 6.81 12.50 -1.84
CA GLU A 93 6.70 12.79 -0.41
C GLU A 93 7.74 12.04 0.43
N GLY A 94 8.73 11.42 -0.19
CA GLY A 94 9.80 10.72 0.52
C GLY A 94 9.38 9.39 1.14
N ILE A 95 8.34 8.76 0.61
CA ILE A 95 7.82 7.49 1.11
C ILE A 95 8.38 6.36 0.25
N TYR A 96 9.37 5.65 0.78
CA TYR A 96 10.06 4.55 0.10
C TYR A 96 9.90 3.22 0.83
N THR A 97 9.57 3.25 2.11
CA THR A 97 9.31 2.05 2.90
C THR A 97 8.05 2.27 3.74
N ILE A 98 7.51 1.17 4.28
CA ILE A 98 6.31 1.26 5.12
C ILE A 98 6.53 2.13 6.36
N ALA A 99 7.76 2.17 6.89
CA ALA A 99 8.11 3.00 8.04
C ALA A 99 7.92 4.49 7.75
N ASP A 100 8.06 4.90 6.50
CA ASP A 100 7.90 6.31 6.10
C ASP A 100 6.45 6.80 6.21
N LEU A 101 5.51 5.89 6.44
CA LEU A 101 4.10 6.25 6.65
C LEU A 101 3.77 6.59 8.11
N LYS A 102 4.75 6.62 9.01
CA LYS A 102 4.53 6.86 10.44
C LYS A 102 3.81 8.17 10.74
N ASP A 103 4.02 9.21 9.93
CA ASP A 103 3.37 10.51 10.09
C ASP A 103 2.16 10.66 9.16
N LYS A 104 1.71 9.57 8.55
CA LYS A 104 0.62 9.56 7.58
C LYS A 104 -0.60 8.77 8.05
N VAL A 105 -0.69 8.49 9.35
CA VAL A 105 -1.88 7.85 9.94
C VAL A 105 -2.90 8.94 10.22
N ILE A 106 -4.06 8.83 9.59
CA ILE A 106 -5.12 9.85 9.65
C ILE A 106 -6.46 9.21 10.01
N SER A 107 -7.43 10.05 10.38
CA SER A 107 -8.77 9.57 10.72
C SER A 107 -9.46 8.92 9.53
N PRO A 108 -10.48 8.05 9.76
CA PRO A 108 -11.26 7.49 8.66
C PRO A 108 -11.88 8.55 7.75
N ASP A 109 -12.36 9.66 8.29
CA ASP A 109 -12.96 10.75 7.51
C ASP A 109 -11.91 11.45 6.63
N GLU A 110 -10.74 11.75 7.18
CA GLU A 110 -9.62 12.31 6.42
C GLU A 110 -9.13 11.34 5.34
N TYR A 111 -9.09 10.05 5.67
CA TYR A 111 -8.67 9.02 4.73
C TYR A 111 -9.61 8.95 3.51
N GLU A 112 -10.92 9.09 3.74
CA GLU A 112 -11.91 9.15 2.65
C GLU A 112 -11.60 10.31 1.69
N VAL A 113 -11.30 11.48 2.22
CA VAL A 113 -11.07 12.68 1.41
C VAL A 113 -9.65 12.73 0.83
N LEU A 114 -8.64 12.52 1.66
CA LEU A 114 -7.24 12.71 1.25
C LEU A 114 -6.70 11.55 0.43
N TRP A 115 -7.25 10.35 0.59
CA TRP A 115 -6.77 9.18 -0.14
C TRP A 115 -7.80 8.60 -1.11
N LEU A 116 -8.98 8.19 -0.64
CA LEU A 116 -9.95 7.52 -1.52
C LEU A 116 -10.46 8.44 -2.62
N ASP A 117 -10.78 9.69 -2.30
CA ASP A 117 -11.20 10.66 -3.30
C ASP A 117 -10.08 10.97 -4.29
N ARG A 118 -8.86 11.10 -3.81
CA ARG A 118 -7.69 11.31 -4.66
C ARG A 118 -7.50 10.17 -5.66
N CYS A 119 -7.67 8.94 -5.21
CA CYS A 119 -7.60 7.76 -6.08
C CYS A 119 -8.72 7.76 -7.11
N ARG A 120 -9.95 8.08 -6.69
CA ARG A 120 -11.10 8.16 -7.60
C ARG A 120 -10.87 9.20 -8.69
N GLU A 121 -10.38 10.37 -8.31
CA GLU A 121 -10.07 11.44 -9.27
C GLU A 121 -8.99 11.03 -10.26
N MET A 122 -7.95 10.36 -9.78
CA MET A 122 -6.87 9.84 -10.62
C MET A 122 -7.40 8.83 -11.64
N HIS A 123 -8.24 7.88 -11.20
CA HIS A 123 -8.82 6.88 -12.08
C HIS A 123 -9.75 7.52 -13.12
N GLN A 124 -10.53 8.52 -12.74
CA GLN A 124 -11.37 9.27 -13.67
C GLN A 124 -10.53 9.98 -14.72
N GLU A 125 -9.44 10.61 -14.31
CA GLU A 125 -8.54 11.30 -15.24
C GLU A 125 -7.87 10.32 -16.21
N LEU A 126 -7.42 9.17 -15.73
CA LEU A 126 -6.86 8.12 -16.59
C LEU A 126 -7.87 7.61 -17.60
N GLU A 127 -9.11 7.40 -17.16
CA GLU A 127 -10.17 6.94 -18.05
C GLU A 127 -10.46 7.97 -19.13
N LYS A 128 -10.51 9.26 -18.78
CA LYS A 128 -10.68 10.36 -19.74
C LYS A 128 -9.56 10.37 -20.78
N ARG A 129 -8.31 10.26 -20.36
CA ARG A 129 -7.16 10.24 -21.26
C ARG A 129 -7.22 9.08 -22.23
N ARG A 130 -7.60 7.91 -21.74
CA ARG A 130 -7.70 6.69 -22.56
C ARG A 130 -8.80 6.82 -23.62
N ARG A 131 -9.92 7.46 -23.29
CA ARG A 131 -11.01 7.73 -24.24
C ARG A 131 -10.66 8.86 -25.20
N GLY A 132 -10.09 9.94 -24.69
CA GLY A 132 -9.72 11.11 -25.48
C GLY A 132 -8.51 10.87 -26.39
N GLY A 133 -7.62 9.96 -26.02
CA GLY A 133 -6.43 9.63 -26.78
C GLY A 133 -6.68 8.86 -28.06
N VAL A 134 -7.92 8.50 -28.35
CA VAL A 134 -8.30 7.75 -29.54
C VAL A 134 -8.46 8.67 -30.76
N GLY A 135 -8.62 9.94 -30.51
CA GLY A 135 -8.81 10.93 -31.56
C GLY A 135 -7.56 11.32 -32.30
#